data_5e110241b6170397c44d13080e169a12
#
_entry.id   5e110241b6170397c44d13080e169a12
#
_cell.length_a   1.000
_cell.length_b   1.000
_cell.length_c   1.000
_cell.angle_alpha   90.00
_cell.angle_beta   90.00
_cell.angle_gamma   90.00
#
_symmetry.space_group_name_H-M   'P 1'
#
loop_
_entity.id
_entity.type
_entity.pdbx_description
1 polymer ?
#
loop_
_entity_poly.entity_id
_entity_poly.type
_entity_poly.pdbx_seq_one_letter_code
_entity_poly.pdbx_strand_id
1 'polypeptide(L)' 'MFKAIVQEAAALASLVLFIGMIAIWSQVFSNL' A
#
# COMPACT_ATOMS: atom_id res chain seq x y z
N MET A 1 -20.26 -9.77 -9.80
CA MET A 1 -20.51 -8.53 -9.08
C MET A 1 -19.64 -8.42 -7.84
N PHE A 2 -19.76 -9.37 -6.92
CA PHE A 2 -18.91 -9.37 -5.73
C PHE A 2 -17.43 -9.48 -6.06
N LYS A 3 -17.12 -10.25 -7.10
CA LYS A 3 -15.74 -10.45 -7.51
C LYS A 3 -15.07 -9.14 -7.95
N ALA A 4 -15.80 -8.29 -8.66
CA ALA A 4 -15.27 -7.01 -9.12
C ALA A 4 -14.96 -6.08 -7.93
N ILE A 5 -15.82 -6.10 -6.92
CA ILE A 5 -15.62 -5.30 -5.72
C ILE A 5 -14.40 -5.77 -4.96
N VAL A 6 -14.25 -7.08 -4.79
CA VAL A 6 -13.09 -7.66 -4.09
C VAL A 6 -11.81 -7.34 -4.84
N GLN A 7 -11.84 -7.42 -6.16
CA GLN A 7 -10.67 -7.13 -6.97
C GLN A 7 -10.23 -5.67 -6.83
N GLU A 8 -11.19 -4.75 -6.84
CA GLU A 8 -10.90 -3.33 -6.65
C GLU A 8 -10.37 -3.06 -5.25
N ALA A 9 -10.98 -3.67 -4.24
CA ALA A 9 -10.55 -3.50 -2.87
C ALA A 9 -9.12 -4.03 -2.68
N ALA A 10 -8.81 -5.17 -3.28
CA ALA A 10 -7.47 -5.75 -3.19
C ALA A 10 -6.42 -4.85 -3.85
N ALA A 11 -6.78 -4.25 -4.98
CA ALA A 11 -5.87 -3.33 -5.67
C ALA A 11 -5.59 -2.09 -4.82
N LEU A 12 -6.62 -1.54 -4.20
CA LEU A 12 -6.46 -0.39 -3.32
C LEU A 12 -5.62 -0.75 -2.09
N ALA A 13 -5.86 -1.90 -1.50
CA ALA A 13 -5.08 -2.34 -0.34
C ALA A 13 -3.60 -2.52 -0.69
N SER A 14 -3.32 -3.07 -1.86
CA SER A 14 -1.94 -3.26 -2.32
C SER A 14 -1.25 -1.92 -2.52
N LEU A 15 -1.96 -0.95 -3.08
CA LEU A 15 -1.41 0.38 -3.29
C LEU A 15 -1.08 1.06 -1.97
N VAL A 16 -1.98 0.96 -0.98
CA VAL A 16 -1.76 1.54 0.33
C VAL A 16 -0.55 0.89 1.02
N LEU A 17 -0.44 -0.43 0.93
CA LEU A 17 0.69 -1.14 1.51
C LEU A 17 2.01 -0.74 0.85
N PHE A 18 1.99 -0.58 -0.47
CA PHE A 18 3.18 -0.17 -1.21
C PHE A 18 3.65 1.22 -0.78
N ILE A 19 2.73 2.17 -0.71
CA ILE A 19 3.04 3.53 -0.29
C ILE A 19 3.50 3.54 1.17
N GLY A 20 2.85 2.77 2.03
CA GLY A 20 3.24 2.66 3.43
C GLY A 20 4.65 2.14 3.61
N MET A 21 5.06 1.18 2.79
CA MET A 21 6.41 0.65 2.82
C MET A 21 7.43 1.72 2.47
N ILE A 22 7.15 2.50 1.42
CA ILE A 22 8.04 3.59 1.02
C ILE A 22 8.16 4.61 2.15
N ALA A 23 7.05 4.94 2.81
CA ALA A 23 7.06 5.90 3.90
C ALA A 23 7.92 5.43 5.06
N ILE A 24 7.83 4.15 5.40
CA ILE A 24 8.63 3.56 6.49
C ILE A 24 10.12 3.62 6.14
N TRP A 25 10.48 3.21 4.95
CA TRP A 25 11.87 3.24 4.53
C TRP A 25 12.41 4.66 4.45
N SER A 26 11.56 5.59 4.03
CA SER A 26 11.93 7.00 3.98
C SER A 26 12.34 7.51 5.36
N GLN A 27 11.60 7.12 6.40
CA GLN A 27 11.93 7.51 7.77
C GLN A 27 13.24 6.88 8.24
N VAL A 28 13.48 5.64 7.88
CA VAL A 28 14.73 4.97 8.23
C VAL A 28 15.91 5.74 7.67
N PHE A 29 15.83 6.15 6.42
CA PHE A 29 16.90 6.93 5.80
C PHE A 29 17.02 8.33 6.39
N SER A 30 15.92 8.93 6.78
CA SER A 30 15.94 10.26 7.40
C SER A 30 16.61 10.25 8.76
N ASN A 31 16.54 9.14 9.46
CA ASN A 31 17.15 9.01 10.79
C ASN A 31 18.60 8.54 10.73
N LEU A 32 19.09 8.23 9.56
CA LEU A 32 20.49 7.91 9.37
C LEU A 32 21.29 9.19 9.18
#